data_5a3ae650175b7f9d17af63a332ae0a5f
#
_entry.id   5a3ae650175b7f9d17af63a332ae0a5f
#
_cell.length_a   1.000
_cell.length_b   1.000
_cell.length_c   1.000
_cell.angle_alpha   90.00
_cell.angle_beta   90.00
_cell.angle_gamma   90.00
#
_symmetry.space_group_name_H-M   'P 1'
#
loop_
_entity.id
_entity.type
_entity.pdbx_description
1 polymer ?
#
loop_
_entity_poly.entity_id
_entity_poly.type
_entity_poly.pdbx_seq_one_letter_code
_entity_poly.pdbx_strand_id
1 'polypeptide(L)'
;APKNNFGYVSIDDEKSRKIVELFEAVEDENIGFLKEIFSKDLKFTDPNGTELNKDEFIAGVENIFDMFDDVEFEDSEYSDYDGLAVETTYYTNGQVWTNIWSRFEGKGKYTGNEVSFPFHISYLWEGDKIIEEVQFFSTKVFDAENEAKNNQLK
;
A
#
# COMPACT_ATOMS: atom_id res chain seq x y z
N ALA A 1 28.01 25.73 3.05
CA ALA A 1 27.24 25.14 4.14
C ALA A 1 26.38 24.00 3.58
N PRO A 2 26.32 22.84 4.24
CA PRO A 2 25.40 21.82 3.79
C PRO A 2 23.98 22.41 3.77
N LYS A 3 23.29 22.25 2.63
CA LYS A 3 21.87 22.56 2.58
C LYS A 3 21.22 21.67 3.63
N ASN A 4 20.59 22.30 4.63
CA ASN A 4 19.90 21.58 5.67
C ASN A 4 18.64 20.91 5.08
N ASN A 5 18.82 19.74 4.50
CA ASN A 5 17.72 18.88 4.11
C ASN A 5 17.30 18.10 5.34
N PHE A 6 16.34 18.65 6.08
CA PHE A 6 15.74 17.99 7.24
C PHE A 6 14.23 18.09 7.17
N GLY A 7 13.57 17.44 8.08
CA GLY A 7 12.14 17.46 8.21
C GLY A 7 11.74 17.05 9.62
N TYR A 8 10.44 17.05 9.89
CA TYR A 8 9.90 16.47 11.11
C TYR A 8 8.97 15.32 10.77
N VAL A 9 8.88 14.37 11.70
CA VAL A 9 8.03 13.17 11.57
C VAL A 9 6.83 13.31 12.48
N SER A 10 5.65 13.00 11.97
CA SER A 10 4.42 12.88 12.73
C SER A 10 3.79 11.51 12.51
N ILE A 11 3.25 10.94 13.57
CA ILE A 11 2.52 9.66 13.52
C ILE A 11 1.02 9.83 13.74
N ASP A 12 0.56 11.05 13.98
CA ASP A 12 -0.84 11.37 14.32
C ASP A 12 -1.37 12.59 13.53
N ASP A 13 -0.83 12.80 12.34
CA ASP A 13 -1.27 13.85 11.44
C ASP A 13 -2.37 13.34 10.48
N GLU A 14 -2.96 14.26 9.74
CA GLU A 14 -4.04 13.97 8.79
C GLU A 14 -3.61 12.95 7.72
N LYS A 15 -2.39 13.07 7.18
CA LYS A 15 -1.90 12.19 6.11
C LYS A 15 -1.64 10.78 6.62
N SER A 16 -1.08 10.63 7.82
CA SER A 16 -0.92 9.30 8.45
C SER A 16 -2.27 8.65 8.69
N ARG A 17 -3.26 9.39 9.17
CA ARG A 17 -4.64 8.88 9.33
C ARG A 17 -5.29 8.50 8.01
N LYS A 18 -5.03 9.25 6.93
CA LYS A 18 -5.52 8.93 5.59
C LYS A 18 -4.96 7.62 5.05
N ILE A 19 -3.71 7.29 5.36
CA ILE A 19 -3.14 6.00 4.98
C ILE A 19 -3.77 4.86 5.77
N VAL A 20 -4.07 5.04 7.07
CA VAL A 20 -4.83 4.05 7.84
C VAL A 20 -6.20 3.81 7.18
N GLU A 21 -6.93 4.87 6.84
CA GLU A 21 -8.22 4.77 6.14
C GLU A 21 -8.09 4.06 4.77
N LEU A 22 -6.97 4.26 4.07
CA LEU A 22 -6.68 3.58 2.81
C LEU A 22 -6.61 2.05 3.00
N PHE A 23 -5.93 1.57 4.04
CA PHE A 23 -5.83 0.14 4.32
C PHE A 23 -7.14 -0.45 4.83
N GLU A 24 -7.91 0.29 5.62
CA GLU A 24 -9.29 -0.09 5.97
C GLU A 24 -10.16 -0.22 4.71
N ALA A 25 -10.02 0.71 3.76
CA ALA A 25 -10.73 0.64 2.48
C ALA A 25 -10.34 -0.58 1.65
N VAL A 26 -9.08 -1.00 1.69
CA VAL A 26 -8.62 -2.24 1.03
C VAL A 26 -9.25 -3.47 1.70
N GLU A 27 -9.27 -3.53 3.03
CA GLU A 27 -9.95 -4.62 3.76
C GLU A 27 -11.44 -4.71 3.42
N ASP A 28 -12.10 -3.56 3.27
CA ASP A 28 -13.53 -3.45 2.93
C ASP A 28 -13.80 -3.54 1.41
N GLU A 29 -12.79 -3.76 0.60
CA GLU A 29 -12.87 -3.74 -0.87
C GLU A 29 -13.49 -2.44 -1.43
N ASN A 30 -13.28 -1.32 -0.75
CA ASN A 30 -13.79 -0.01 -1.15
C ASN A 30 -12.88 0.65 -2.19
N ILE A 31 -13.00 0.24 -3.42
CA ILE A 31 -12.18 0.75 -4.53
C ILE A 31 -12.45 2.25 -4.80
N GLY A 32 -13.62 2.75 -4.47
CA GLY A 32 -13.98 4.16 -4.63
C GLY A 32 -13.07 5.09 -3.83
N PHE A 33 -12.72 4.70 -2.61
CA PHE A 33 -11.77 5.45 -1.78
C PHE A 33 -10.40 5.55 -2.45
N LEU A 34 -9.91 4.43 -3.01
CA LEU A 34 -8.63 4.40 -3.72
C LEU A 34 -8.66 5.30 -4.97
N LYS A 35 -9.73 5.23 -5.74
CA LYS A 35 -9.88 6.08 -6.94
C LYS A 35 -9.86 7.57 -6.62
N GLU A 36 -10.33 7.95 -5.44
CA GLU A 36 -10.37 9.34 -5.01
C GLU A 36 -9.03 9.83 -4.45
N ILE A 37 -8.37 9.04 -3.56
CA ILE A 37 -7.15 9.48 -2.87
C ILE A 37 -5.92 9.53 -3.79
N PHE A 38 -5.85 8.67 -4.80
CA PHE A 38 -4.75 8.64 -5.77
C PHE A 38 -4.95 9.65 -6.89
N SER A 39 -3.90 10.42 -7.18
CA SER A 39 -3.89 11.37 -8.30
C SER A 39 -4.09 10.65 -9.63
N LYS A 40 -4.72 11.32 -10.59
CA LYS A 40 -4.78 10.86 -11.99
C LYS A 40 -3.39 10.67 -12.61
N ASP A 41 -2.38 11.38 -12.10
CA ASP A 41 -1.00 11.34 -12.56
C ASP A 41 -0.12 10.43 -11.70
N LEU A 42 -0.73 9.47 -10.98
CA LEU A 42 -0.02 8.53 -10.12
C LEU A 42 1.11 7.82 -10.87
N LYS A 43 2.28 7.80 -10.25
CA LYS A 43 3.39 6.92 -10.59
C LYS A 43 3.48 5.83 -9.51
N PHE A 44 3.15 4.62 -9.88
CA PHE A 44 3.23 3.46 -9.01
C PHE A 44 4.43 2.60 -9.40
N THR A 45 5.27 2.24 -8.43
CA THR A 45 6.39 1.31 -8.63
C THR A 45 6.17 0.07 -7.79
N ASP A 46 6.05 -1.08 -8.44
CA ASP A 46 5.85 -2.36 -7.77
C ASP A 46 7.17 -2.90 -7.15
N PRO A 47 7.11 -3.98 -6.35
CA PRO A 47 8.32 -4.53 -5.72
C PRO A 47 9.38 -5.05 -6.70
N ASN A 48 9.04 -5.28 -7.95
CA ASN A 48 9.96 -5.70 -9.00
C ASN A 48 10.55 -4.51 -9.79
N GLY A 49 10.18 -3.26 -9.42
CA GLY A 49 10.63 -2.05 -10.09
C GLY A 49 9.84 -1.69 -11.33
N THR A 50 8.71 -2.35 -11.59
CA THR A 50 7.84 -2.03 -12.73
C THR A 50 7.01 -0.80 -12.41
N GLU A 51 7.01 0.19 -13.31
CA GLU A 51 6.19 1.38 -13.18
C GLU A 51 4.82 1.18 -13.83
N LEU A 52 3.77 1.51 -13.09
CA LEU A 52 2.38 1.45 -13.54
C LEU A 52 1.71 2.81 -13.36
N ASN A 53 0.73 3.10 -14.22
CA ASN A 53 -0.15 4.27 -14.06
C ASN A 53 -1.31 3.97 -13.10
N LYS A 54 -2.16 4.98 -12.85
CA LYS A 54 -3.29 4.83 -11.92
C LYS A 54 -4.25 3.71 -12.33
N ASP A 55 -4.63 3.63 -13.58
CA ASP A 55 -5.60 2.63 -14.05
C ASP A 55 -5.05 1.21 -13.91
N GLU A 56 -3.78 1.01 -14.23
CA GLU A 56 -3.08 -0.26 -14.05
C GLU A 56 -2.94 -0.62 -12.58
N PHE A 57 -2.63 0.36 -11.72
CA PHE A 57 -2.58 0.16 -10.27
C PHE A 57 -3.94 -0.26 -9.69
N ILE A 58 -5.01 0.46 -10.04
CA ILE A 58 -6.37 0.12 -9.58
C ILE A 58 -6.77 -1.28 -10.05
N ALA A 59 -6.47 -1.65 -11.30
CA ALA A 59 -6.71 -3.00 -11.81
C ALA A 59 -5.95 -4.06 -11.00
N GLY A 60 -4.72 -3.75 -10.58
CA GLY A 60 -3.93 -4.63 -9.71
C GLY A 60 -4.56 -4.83 -8.33
N VAL A 61 -5.12 -3.78 -7.73
CA VAL A 61 -5.84 -3.87 -6.45
C VAL A 61 -7.12 -4.71 -6.61
N GLU A 62 -7.89 -4.48 -7.65
CA GLU A 62 -9.09 -5.28 -7.95
C GLU A 62 -8.74 -6.76 -8.16
N ASN A 63 -7.58 -7.05 -8.76
CA ASN A 63 -7.08 -8.42 -8.88
C ASN A 63 -6.75 -9.05 -7.52
N ILE A 64 -6.25 -8.27 -6.56
CA ILE A 64 -6.04 -8.75 -5.18
C ILE A 64 -7.39 -9.14 -4.55
N PHE A 65 -8.43 -8.33 -4.72
CA PHE A 65 -9.77 -8.65 -4.23
C PHE A 65 -10.33 -9.94 -4.85
N ASP A 66 -10.01 -10.18 -6.12
CA ASP A 66 -10.41 -11.42 -6.81
C ASP A 66 -9.60 -12.64 -6.36
N MET A 67 -8.36 -12.45 -5.88
CA MET A 67 -7.48 -13.54 -5.49
C MET A 67 -7.56 -13.95 -4.02
N PHE A 68 -7.97 -13.05 -3.12
CA PHE A 68 -7.92 -13.30 -1.69
C PHE A 68 -9.23 -13.00 -0.98
N ASP A 69 -9.57 -13.87 -0.02
CA ASP A 69 -10.59 -13.65 0.99
C ASP A 69 -9.92 -13.24 2.32
N ASP A 70 -10.69 -12.62 3.20
CA ASP A 70 -10.30 -12.30 4.57
C ASP A 70 -8.98 -11.51 4.66
N VAL A 71 -8.82 -10.52 3.76
CA VAL A 71 -7.64 -9.66 3.79
C VAL A 71 -7.66 -8.78 5.02
N GLU A 72 -6.59 -8.87 5.82
CA GLU A 72 -6.35 -8.08 7.02
C GLU A 72 -4.91 -7.58 7.04
N PHE A 73 -4.71 -6.42 7.68
CA PHE A 73 -3.39 -5.84 7.87
C PHE A 73 -3.08 -5.77 9.37
N GLU A 74 -2.03 -6.50 9.79
CA GLU A 74 -1.62 -6.54 11.18
C GLU A 74 -0.70 -5.42 11.59
N ASP A 75 -0.74 -5.10 12.90
CA ASP A 75 0.22 -4.24 13.57
C ASP A 75 1.65 -4.70 13.39
N SER A 76 2.55 -3.77 13.14
CA SER A 76 3.95 -4.04 13.43
C SER A 76 4.16 -4.01 14.96
N GLU A 77 5.08 -4.80 15.46
CA GLU A 77 5.44 -4.84 16.89
C GLU A 77 6.00 -3.49 17.42
N TYR A 78 6.20 -2.51 16.54
CA TYR A 78 6.74 -1.19 16.85
C TYR A 78 5.67 -0.09 16.86
N SER A 79 4.40 -0.42 16.71
CA SER A 79 3.32 0.55 16.56
C SER A 79 2.34 0.50 17.72
N ASP A 80 1.98 1.69 18.23
CA ASP A 80 0.84 1.90 19.11
C ASP A 80 -0.48 2.06 18.32
N TYR A 81 -0.41 2.01 16.98
CA TYR A 81 -1.59 2.07 16.11
C TYR A 81 -2.20 0.68 15.95
N ASP A 82 -3.51 0.66 16.04
CA ASP A 82 -4.31 -0.55 15.79
C ASP A 82 -4.19 -0.93 14.31
N GLY A 83 -3.40 -1.94 14.01
CA GLY A 83 -3.23 -2.52 12.68
C GLY A 83 -2.04 -2.05 11.86
N LEU A 84 -1.49 -0.86 12.07
CA LEU A 84 -0.51 -0.29 11.14
C LEU A 84 0.54 0.60 11.83
N ALA A 85 1.82 0.43 11.43
CA ALA A 85 2.88 1.38 11.77
C ALA A 85 2.98 2.42 10.66
N VAL A 86 2.51 3.63 10.90
CA VAL A 86 2.48 4.72 9.92
C VAL A 86 3.18 5.95 10.47
N GLU A 87 3.99 6.59 9.63
CA GLU A 87 4.58 7.89 9.92
C GLU A 87 4.61 8.77 8.67
N THR A 88 4.49 10.08 8.85
CA THR A 88 4.63 11.05 7.75
C THR A 88 5.77 12.01 8.05
N THR A 89 6.66 12.18 7.09
CA THR A 89 7.78 13.11 7.15
C THR A 89 7.49 14.34 6.30
N TYR A 90 7.58 15.50 6.94
CA TYR A 90 7.43 16.82 6.32
C TYR A 90 8.81 17.43 6.13
N TYR A 91 9.32 17.36 4.91
CA TYR A 91 10.64 17.85 4.57
C TYR A 91 10.65 19.36 4.34
N THR A 92 11.77 20.00 4.68
CA THR A 92 11.95 21.45 4.50
C THR A 92 11.96 21.90 3.04
N ASN A 93 12.16 20.96 2.10
CA ASN A 93 12.03 21.20 0.66
C ASN A 93 10.58 21.18 0.14
N GLY A 94 9.62 20.97 1.04
CA GLY A 94 8.19 20.90 0.70
C GLY A 94 7.66 19.54 0.35
N GLN A 95 8.51 18.51 0.20
CA GLN A 95 8.03 17.14 0.00
C GLN A 95 7.39 16.59 1.27
N VAL A 96 6.35 15.79 1.09
CA VAL A 96 5.66 15.10 2.18
C VAL A 96 5.54 13.62 1.81
N TRP A 97 6.17 12.77 2.60
CA TRP A 97 6.18 11.33 2.43
C TRP A 97 5.53 10.64 3.62
N THR A 98 4.61 9.72 3.35
CA THR A 98 4.08 8.80 4.36
C THR A 98 4.65 7.41 4.13
N ASN A 99 5.13 6.79 5.20
CA ASN A 99 5.66 5.43 5.19
C ASN A 99 4.80 4.52 6.06
N ILE A 100 4.60 3.29 5.60
CA ILE A 100 3.86 2.27 6.34
C ILE A 100 4.66 0.97 6.39
N TRP A 101 4.66 0.34 7.55
CA TRP A 101 5.16 -1.02 7.78
C TRP A 101 4.03 -1.83 8.38
N SER A 102 3.71 -2.95 7.78
CA SER A 102 2.64 -3.83 8.26
C SER A 102 2.85 -5.25 7.72
N ARG A 103 1.87 -6.08 7.94
CA ARG A 103 1.82 -7.45 7.45
C ARG A 103 0.49 -7.69 6.75
N PHE A 104 0.56 -8.21 5.53
CA PHE A 104 -0.61 -8.68 4.78
C PHE A 104 -0.98 -10.07 5.29
N GLU A 105 -2.26 -10.30 5.56
CA GLU A 105 -2.83 -11.61 5.82
C GLU A 105 -4.04 -11.83 4.93
N GLY A 106 -4.28 -13.06 4.54
CA GLY A 106 -5.44 -13.41 3.72
C GLY A 106 -5.48 -14.90 3.42
N LYS A 107 -6.51 -15.30 2.69
CA LYS A 107 -6.68 -16.66 2.19
C LYS A 107 -6.81 -16.65 0.68
N GLY A 108 -5.92 -17.36 -0.01
CA GLY A 108 -5.97 -17.48 -1.47
C GLY A 108 -7.20 -18.24 -1.93
N LYS A 109 -7.99 -17.63 -2.81
CA LYS A 109 -9.21 -18.24 -3.36
C LYS A 109 -8.90 -19.43 -4.27
N TYR A 110 -7.77 -19.42 -4.95
CA TYR A 110 -7.38 -20.40 -5.94
C TYR A 110 -6.46 -21.49 -5.38
N THR A 111 -5.56 -21.15 -4.46
CA THR A 111 -4.70 -22.12 -3.77
C THR A 111 -5.35 -22.72 -2.53
N GLY A 112 -6.27 -22.00 -1.88
CA GLY A 112 -6.82 -22.37 -0.58
C GLY A 112 -5.86 -22.11 0.60
N ASN A 113 -4.69 -21.53 0.33
CA ASN A 113 -3.66 -21.31 1.35
C ASN A 113 -3.94 -20.04 2.18
N GLU A 114 -3.77 -20.15 3.49
CA GLU A 114 -3.62 -18.99 4.36
C GLU A 114 -2.21 -18.43 4.16
N VAL A 115 -2.11 -17.11 3.96
CA VAL A 115 -0.87 -16.44 3.62
C VAL A 115 -0.61 -15.26 4.53
N SER A 116 0.66 -14.96 4.76
CA SER A 116 1.10 -13.80 5.53
C SER A 116 2.48 -13.39 5.07
N PHE A 117 2.70 -12.07 4.88
CA PHE A 117 4.03 -11.54 4.58
C PHE A 117 4.15 -10.07 5.03
N PRO A 118 5.35 -9.64 5.44
CA PRO A 118 5.59 -8.25 5.80
C PRO A 118 5.75 -7.38 4.56
N PHE A 119 5.37 -6.10 4.68
CA PHE A 119 5.57 -5.14 3.61
C PHE A 119 5.92 -3.75 4.15
N HIS A 120 6.53 -2.97 3.28
CA HIS A 120 6.77 -1.54 3.46
C HIS A 120 6.36 -0.80 2.20
N ILE A 121 5.66 0.32 2.36
CA ILE A 121 5.22 1.16 1.26
C ILE A 121 5.48 2.63 1.59
N SER A 122 5.95 3.38 0.60
CA SER A 122 6.15 4.82 0.68
C SER A 122 5.19 5.54 -0.26
N TYR A 123 4.58 6.62 0.25
CA TYR A 123 3.63 7.46 -0.49
C TYR A 123 4.11 8.90 -0.53
N LEU A 124 4.18 9.48 -1.72
CA LEU A 124 4.46 10.90 -1.91
C LEU A 124 3.13 11.64 -2.15
N TRP A 125 2.95 12.74 -1.42
CA TRP A 125 1.76 13.57 -1.52
C TRP A 125 1.98 14.80 -2.36
N GLU A 126 0.92 15.21 -3.07
CA GLU A 126 0.76 16.55 -3.64
C GLU A 126 -0.61 17.07 -3.19
N GLY A 127 -0.60 18.02 -2.24
CA GLY A 127 -1.84 18.44 -1.57
C GLY A 127 -2.48 17.28 -0.84
N ASP A 128 -3.73 16.97 -1.17
CA ASP A 128 -4.52 15.89 -0.58
C ASP A 128 -4.54 14.60 -1.41
N LYS A 129 -3.74 14.54 -2.50
CA LYS A 129 -3.65 13.38 -3.39
C LYS A 129 -2.28 12.71 -3.29
N ILE A 130 -2.28 11.38 -3.43
CA ILE A 130 -1.05 10.60 -3.55
C ILE A 130 -0.63 10.60 -5.02
N ILE A 131 0.60 11.10 -5.29
CA ILE A 131 1.15 11.17 -6.65
C ILE A 131 2.18 10.09 -6.93
N GLU A 132 2.70 9.44 -5.90
CA GLU A 132 3.67 8.36 -6.05
C GLU A 132 3.47 7.31 -4.95
N GLU A 133 3.56 6.04 -5.31
CA GLU A 133 3.61 4.92 -4.39
C GLU A 133 4.75 4.00 -4.79
N VAL A 134 5.56 3.59 -3.81
CA VAL A 134 6.65 2.63 -4.01
C VAL A 134 6.49 1.50 -3.01
N GLN A 135 6.47 0.26 -3.49
CA GLN A 135 6.24 -0.93 -2.68
C GLN A 135 7.50 -1.77 -2.52
N PHE A 136 7.68 -2.31 -1.31
CA PHE A 136 8.78 -3.22 -0.95
C PHE A 136 8.22 -4.44 -0.20
N PHE A 137 8.13 -5.56 -0.89
CA PHE A 137 7.78 -6.85 -0.30
C PHE A 137 8.11 -7.99 -1.27
N SER A 138 8.10 -9.23 -0.77
CA SER A 138 8.24 -10.40 -1.63
C SER A 138 6.95 -10.66 -2.40
N THR A 139 7.01 -10.75 -3.72
CA THR A 139 5.85 -11.02 -4.58
C THR A 139 5.44 -12.49 -4.63
N LYS A 140 6.15 -13.38 -3.95
CA LYS A 140 5.94 -14.85 -4.04
C LYS A 140 4.50 -15.28 -3.79
N VAL A 141 3.83 -14.67 -2.80
CA VAL A 141 2.44 -15.01 -2.46
C VAL A 141 1.50 -14.63 -3.59
N PHE A 142 1.64 -13.41 -4.12
CA PHE A 142 0.80 -12.95 -5.24
C PHE A 142 1.08 -13.72 -6.52
N ASP A 143 2.35 -14.02 -6.80
CA ASP A 143 2.74 -14.78 -7.99
C ASP A 143 2.15 -16.20 -7.96
N ALA A 144 2.21 -16.89 -6.81
CA ALA A 144 1.65 -18.21 -6.63
C ALA A 144 0.12 -18.24 -6.82
N GLU A 145 -0.58 -17.24 -6.27
CA GLU A 145 -2.04 -17.14 -6.39
C GLU A 145 -2.47 -16.79 -7.82
N ASN A 146 -1.74 -15.88 -8.49
CA ASN A 146 -1.95 -15.58 -9.91
C ASN A 146 -1.75 -16.81 -10.80
N GLU A 147 -0.71 -17.60 -10.55
CA GLU A 147 -0.46 -18.85 -11.29
C GLU A 147 -1.59 -19.84 -11.09
N ALA A 148 -2.04 -20.06 -9.86
CA ALA A 148 -3.16 -20.93 -9.54
C ALA A 148 -4.45 -20.47 -10.22
N LYS A 149 -4.75 -19.16 -10.19
CA LYS A 149 -5.89 -18.55 -10.88
C LYS A 149 -5.83 -18.84 -12.38
N ASN A 150 -4.70 -18.57 -13.03
CA ASN A 150 -4.53 -18.76 -14.46
C ASN A 150 -4.67 -20.23 -14.85
N ASN A 151 -4.20 -21.16 -14.03
CA ASN A 151 -4.31 -22.60 -14.28
C ASN A 151 -5.75 -23.11 -14.18
N GLN A 152 -6.57 -22.53 -13.28
CA GLN A 152 -7.97 -22.90 -13.13
C GLN A 152 -8.87 -22.33 -14.24
N LEU A 153 -8.43 -21.25 -14.89
CA LEU A 153 -9.16 -20.61 -16.00
C LEU A 153 -8.88 -21.23 -17.38
N LYS A 154 -8.00 -22.21 -17.43
CA LYS A 154 -7.66 -22.95 -18.68
C LYS A 154 -8.64 -24.08 -18.97
#